data_fd03375662c3785a399d6632143a1d4e
#
_entry.id   fd03375662c3785a399d6632143a1d4e
#
_cell.length_a   1.000
_cell.length_b   1.000
_cell.length_c   1.000
_cell.angle_alpha   90.00
_cell.angle_beta   90.00
_cell.angle_gamma   90.00
#
_symmetry.space_group_name_H-M   'P 1'
#
loop_
_entity.id
_entity.type
_entity.pdbx_description
1 polymer ?
#
loop_
_entity_poly.entity_id
_entity_poly.type
_entity_poly.pdbx_seq_one_letter_code
_entity_poly.pdbx_strand_id
1 'polypeptide(L)'
;MASEQVVRRLMAVLAADVVGNGRLVVSDEEAPPALWKTQWRELIDPRIREYGGRVGRITGHPPLVEFKSVIAAVRCAVEFQRTMLKRNAGASHKRPEFRVGINVGDVIADGADMWGIAVNIAMRLAALAKPGGICVSGRVREELSGKLDVGFADKGACKLKNIARPVRVFSVLV
;
A
#
# COMPACT_ATOMS: atom_id res chain seq x y z
N MET A 1 -4.69 -15.69 -31.36
CA MET A 1 -4.00 -15.12 -30.16
C MET A 1 -4.72 -13.82 -29.82
N ALA A 2 -5.39 -13.81 -28.70
CA ALA A 2 -5.91 -12.56 -28.15
C ALA A 2 -4.69 -11.73 -27.76
N SER A 3 -4.48 -10.57 -28.39
CA SER A 3 -3.54 -9.59 -27.90
C SER A 3 -4.05 -9.17 -26.52
N GLU A 4 -3.29 -9.45 -25.48
CA GLU A 4 -3.54 -8.88 -24.18
C GLU A 4 -3.54 -7.37 -24.35
N GLN A 5 -4.71 -6.78 -24.26
CA GLN A 5 -4.83 -5.34 -24.43
C GLN A 5 -4.30 -4.67 -23.17
N VAL A 6 -3.26 -3.88 -23.36
CA VAL A 6 -2.80 -2.93 -22.34
C VAL A 6 -3.94 -1.97 -22.04
N VAL A 7 -4.42 -1.97 -20.81
CA VAL A 7 -5.55 -1.15 -20.37
C VAL A 7 -5.07 -0.06 -19.44
N ARG A 8 -5.48 1.17 -19.70
CA ARG A 8 -5.25 2.31 -18.80
C ARG A 8 -6.53 2.60 -18.02
N ARG A 9 -6.44 2.63 -16.70
CA ARG A 9 -7.58 2.83 -15.79
C ARG A 9 -7.23 3.80 -14.69
N LEU A 10 -8.21 4.62 -14.27
CA LEU A 10 -8.10 5.44 -13.07
C LEU A 10 -8.43 4.56 -11.86
N MET A 11 -7.45 4.30 -11.02
CA MET A 11 -7.58 3.39 -9.88
C MET A 11 -6.91 3.97 -8.64
N ALA A 12 -7.37 3.56 -7.46
CA ALA A 12 -6.60 3.69 -6.24
C ALA A 12 -5.60 2.55 -6.17
N VAL A 13 -4.34 2.87 -5.88
CA VAL A 13 -3.25 1.89 -5.76
C VAL A 13 -2.75 1.89 -4.34
N LEU A 14 -2.74 0.71 -3.73
CA LEU A 14 -2.14 0.46 -2.43
C LEU A 14 -0.84 -0.31 -2.64
N ALA A 15 0.26 0.26 -2.16
CA ALA A 15 1.55 -0.41 -2.09
C ALA A 15 1.86 -0.75 -0.64
N ALA A 16 2.40 -1.93 -0.40
CA ALA A 16 2.79 -2.35 0.93
C ALA A 16 4.24 -2.82 0.94
N ASP A 17 5.05 -2.23 1.80
CA ASP A 17 6.40 -2.70 2.07
C ASP A 17 6.43 -3.50 3.36
N VAL A 18 7.25 -4.53 3.40
CA VAL A 18 7.44 -5.35 4.59
C VAL A 18 8.69 -4.89 5.34
N VAL A 19 8.55 -4.66 6.62
CA VAL A 19 9.66 -4.33 7.52
C VAL A 19 9.77 -5.41 8.58
N GLY A 20 10.89 -6.12 8.58
CA GLY A 20 11.21 -7.10 9.62
C GLY A 20 12.43 -6.63 10.42
N ASN A 21 12.31 -6.55 11.75
CA ASN A 21 13.41 -6.14 12.64
C ASN A 21 14.06 -4.79 12.27
N GLY A 22 13.28 -3.85 11.71
CA GLY A 22 13.78 -2.55 11.26
C GLY A 22 14.48 -2.58 9.90
N ARG A 23 14.48 -3.70 9.19
CA ARG A 23 15.07 -3.86 7.85
C ARG A 23 14.03 -4.27 6.84
N LEU A 24 14.18 -3.79 5.60
CA LEU A 24 13.41 -4.28 4.46
C LEU A 24 13.74 -5.76 4.22
N VAL A 25 12.75 -6.62 4.37
CA VAL A 25 12.92 -8.08 4.25
C VAL A 25 13.06 -8.55 2.80
N VAL A 26 12.80 -7.66 1.84
CA VAL A 26 12.72 -8.00 0.40
C VAL A 26 14.05 -8.43 -0.21
N SER A 27 15.18 -8.10 0.41
CA SER A 27 16.53 -8.37 -0.12
C SER A 27 17.36 -9.32 0.72
N ASP A 28 16.81 -9.89 1.79
CA ASP A 28 17.58 -10.74 2.69
C ASP A 28 17.23 -12.21 2.43
N GLU A 29 18.13 -12.92 1.77
CA GLU A 29 18.01 -14.35 1.50
C GLU A 29 17.96 -15.20 2.77
N GLU A 30 18.40 -14.65 3.91
CA GLU A 30 18.44 -15.34 5.21
C GLU A 30 17.19 -15.11 6.06
N ALA A 31 16.35 -14.10 5.73
CA ALA A 31 15.10 -13.90 6.47
C ALA A 31 14.10 -15.00 6.10
N PRO A 32 13.42 -15.61 7.08
CA PRO A 32 12.39 -16.57 6.71
C PRO A 32 11.30 -15.85 5.93
N PRO A 33 11.23 -16.06 4.59
CA PRO A 33 10.27 -15.35 3.74
C PRO A 33 8.84 -15.77 4.03
N ALA A 34 8.67 -16.80 4.85
CA ALA A 34 7.39 -17.42 5.13
C ALA A 34 6.49 -16.56 6.04
N LEU A 35 7.03 -15.77 6.96
CA LEU A 35 6.21 -15.15 7.99
C LEU A 35 5.34 -14.01 7.45
N TRP A 36 5.90 -13.10 6.67
CA TRP A 36 5.12 -12.01 6.09
C TRP A 36 4.12 -12.53 5.04
N LYS A 37 4.48 -13.56 4.29
CA LYS A 37 3.59 -14.22 3.32
C LYS A 37 2.41 -14.89 4.01
N THR A 38 2.64 -15.51 5.15
CA THR A 38 1.59 -16.11 5.97
C THR A 38 0.64 -15.04 6.49
N GLN A 39 1.17 -13.95 7.03
CA GLN A 39 0.35 -12.82 7.50
C GLN A 39 -0.44 -12.18 6.37
N TRP A 40 0.17 -12.01 5.21
CA TRP A 40 -0.51 -11.51 4.02
C TRP A 40 -1.70 -12.40 3.66
N ARG A 41 -1.46 -13.69 3.52
CA ARG A 41 -2.49 -14.68 3.14
C ARG A 41 -3.62 -14.78 4.15
N GLU A 42 -3.31 -14.76 5.43
CA GLU A 42 -4.30 -14.98 6.49
C GLU A 42 -5.07 -13.71 6.89
N LEU A 43 -4.41 -12.55 6.86
CA LEU A 43 -4.97 -11.32 7.41
C LEU A 43 -5.27 -10.26 6.34
N ILE A 44 -4.38 -10.10 5.38
CA ILE A 44 -4.45 -8.98 4.43
C ILE A 44 -5.26 -9.37 3.20
N ASP A 45 -4.96 -10.50 2.58
CA ASP A 45 -5.64 -10.95 1.36
C ASP A 45 -7.16 -11.08 1.52
N PRO A 46 -7.70 -11.64 2.62
CA PRO A 46 -9.15 -11.64 2.85
C PRO A 46 -9.76 -10.25 2.95
N ARG A 47 -9.05 -9.28 3.56
CA ARG A 47 -9.51 -7.89 3.64
C ARG A 47 -9.52 -7.23 2.27
N ILE A 48 -8.47 -7.45 1.48
CA ILE A 48 -8.41 -6.96 0.10
C ILE A 48 -9.62 -7.43 -0.69
N ARG A 49 -9.95 -8.70 -0.63
CA ARG A 49 -11.12 -9.28 -1.32
C ARG A 49 -12.43 -8.69 -0.84
N GLU A 50 -12.59 -8.54 0.47
CA GLU A 50 -13.77 -7.94 1.09
C GLU A 50 -14.03 -6.52 0.58
N TYR A 51 -12.98 -5.74 0.35
CA TYR A 51 -13.06 -4.37 -0.16
C TYR A 51 -12.99 -4.26 -1.68
N GLY A 52 -13.02 -5.38 -2.39
CA GLY A 52 -13.02 -5.40 -3.85
C GLY A 52 -11.68 -5.06 -4.50
N GLY A 53 -10.59 -5.24 -3.77
CA GLY A 53 -9.25 -5.04 -4.28
C GLY A 53 -8.79 -6.20 -5.18
N ARG A 54 -7.95 -5.88 -6.14
CA ARG A 54 -7.28 -6.85 -7.00
C ARG A 54 -5.77 -6.76 -6.81
N VAL A 55 -5.16 -7.87 -6.45
CA VAL A 55 -3.71 -7.96 -6.29
C VAL A 55 -3.06 -8.02 -7.66
N GLY A 56 -2.19 -7.05 -7.92
CA GLY A 56 -1.28 -7.08 -9.06
C GLY A 56 0.15 -7.21 -8.56
N ARG A 57 1.10 -7.17 -9.48
CA ARG A 57 2.50 -7.29 -9.12
C ARG A 57 3.41 -6.49 -10.05
N ILE A 58 4.53 -6.07 -9.49
CA ILE A 58 5.71 -5.64 -10.23
C ILE A 58 6.80 -6.66 -9.89
N THR A 59 7.50 -7.16 -10.88
CA THR A 59 8.60 -8.10 -10.69
C THR A 59 9.65 -7.52 -9.72
N GLY A 60 9.97 -8.28 -8.67
CA GLY A 60 10.96 -7.87 -7.68
C GLY A 60 10.45 -6.91 -6.60
N HIS A 61 9.15 -6.63 -6.54
CA HIS A 61 8.54 -5.75 -5.54
C HIS A 61 7.46 -6.47 -4.73
N PRO A 62 7.13 -5.98 -3.52
CA PRO A 62 5.98 -6.46 -2.76
C PRO A 62 4.69 -6.34 -3.57
N PRO A 63 3.65 -7.09 -3.21
CA PRO A 63 2.38 -7.00 -3.89
C PRO A 63 1.80 -5.60 -3.91
N LEU A 64 1.21 -5.24 -5.03
CA LEU A 64 0.42 -4.03 -5.21
C LEU A 64 -1.04 -4.44 -5.28
N VAL A 65 -1.91 -3.54 -4.85
CA VAL A 65 -3.36 -3.76 -4.90
C VAL A 65 -4.03 -2.58 -5.57
N GLU A 66 -4.90 -2.85 -6.52
CA GLU A 66 -5.75 -1.81 -7.11
C GLU A 66 -7.17 -1.92 -6.58
N PHE A 67 -7.78 -0.76 -6.35
CA PHE A 67 -9.17 -0.63 -5.93
C PHE A 67 -9.86 0.37 -6.84
N LYS A 68 -11.12 0.11 -7.16
CA LYS A 68 -11.97 1.09 -7.87
C LYS A 68 -12.34 2.27 -6.97
N SER A 69 -12.41 2.04 -5.66
CA SER A 69 -12.80 3.02 -4.67
C SER A 69 -11.62 3.40 -3.78
N VAL A 70 -11.32 4.71 -3.71
CA VAL A 70 -10.32 5.27 -2.80
C VAL A 70 -10.70 5.00 -1.34
N ILE A 71 -11.98 5.14 -1.00
CA ILE A 71 -12.50 4.88 0.35
C ILE A 71 -12.24 3.43 0.73
N ALA A 72 -12.53 2.49 -0.16
CA ALA A 72 -12.31 1.07 0.07
C ALA A 72 -10.83 0.75 0.31
N ALA A 73 -9.94 1.34 -0.48
CA ALA A 73 -8.50 1.17 -0.32
C ALA A 73 -8.02 1.62 1.07
N VAL A 74 -8.44 2.79 1.51
CA VAL A 74 -8.02 3.34 2.82
C VAL A 74 -8.64 2.57 3.97
N ARG A 75 -9.92 2.20 3.90
CA ARG A 75 -10.57 1.36 4.91
C ARG A 75 -9.88 0.01 5.05
N CYS A 76 -9.57 -0.62 3.94
CA CYS A 76 -8.83 -1.89 3.93
C CYS A 76 -7.49 -1.74 4.64
N ALA A 77 -6.71 -0.72 4.31
CA ALA A 77 -5.42 -0.46 4.92
C ALA A 77 -5.53 -0.19 6.43
N VAL A 78 -6.48 0.64 6.85
CA VAL A 78 -6.70 0.95 8.27
C VAL A 78 -7.06 -0.31 9.05
N GLU A 79 -7.95 -1.13 8.52
CA GLU A 79 -8.37 -2.37 9.20
C GLU A 79 -7.22 -3.35 9.35
N PHE A 80 -6.47 -3.63 8.30
CA PHE A 80 -5.41 -4.60 8.44
C PHE A 80 -4.24 -4.08 9.30
N GLN A 81 -3.94 -2.78 9.26
CA GLN A 81 -2.92 -2.20 10.14
C GLN A 81 -3.34 -2.27 11.61
N ARG A 82 -4.60 -1.98 11.92
CA ARG A 82 -5.14 -2.14 13.29
C ARG A 82 -5.06 -3.59 13.76
N THR A 83 -5.40 -4.53 12.90
CA THR A 83 -5.31 -5.96 13.20
C THR A 83 -3.87 -6.38 13.46
N MET A 84 -2.93 -5.90 12.63
CA MET A 84 -1.51 -6.17 12.80
C MET A 84 -0.96 -5.60 14.10
N LEU A 85 -1.34 -4.37 14.46
CA LEU A 85 -0.94 -3.74 15.73
C LEU A 85 -1.39 -4.56 16.94
N LYS A 86 -2.64 -5.02 16.95
CA LYS A 86 -3.16 -5.87 18.04
C LYS A 86 -2.42 -7.19 18.11
N ARG A 87 -2.17 -7.82 16.98
CA ARG A 87 -1.49 -9.10 16.90
C ARG A 87 -0.02 -9.00 17.35
N ASN A 88 0.65 -7.92 16.99
CA ASN A 88 2.06 -7.70 17.31
C ASN A 88 2.28 -7.24 18.76
N ALA A 89 1.32 -6.55 19.36
CA ALA A 89 1.41 -6.07 20.75
C ALA A 89 1.55 -7.20 21.77
N GLY A 90 0.96 -8.39 21.51
CA GLY A 90 1.06 -9.56 22.37
C GLY A 90 2.20 -10.50 22.03
N ALA A 91 3.02 -10.18 21.04
CA ALA A 91 4.07 -11.08 20.57
C ALA A 91 5.35 -10.95 21.38
N SER A 92 5.92 -12.07 21.83
CA SER A 92 7.21 -12.12 22.50
C SER A 92 8.41 -11.92 21.57
N HIS A 93 8.18 -12.01 20.25
CA HIS A 93 9.18 -11.82 19.21
C HIS A 93 8.75 -10.70 18.26
N LYS A 94 9.73 -9.96 17.71
CA LYS A 94 9.46 -8.97 16.67
C LYS A 94 8.88 -9.66 15.45
N ARG A 95 7.69 -9.24 15.04
CA ARG A 95 7.00 -9.72 13.84
C ARG A 95 7.12 -8.71 12.71
N PRO A 96 7.05 -9.15 11.45
CA PRO A 96 7.00 -8.22 10.33
C PRO A 96 5.87 -7.21 10.48
N GLU A 97 6.18 -5.97 10.12
CA GLU A 97 5.23 -4.88 10.04
C GLU A 97 5.14 -4.41 8.59
N PHE A 98 4.04 -3.79 8.23
CA PHE A 98 3.84 -3.26 6.89
C PHE A 98 3.84 -1.74 6.93
N ARG A 99 4.45 -1.14 5.90
CA ARG A 99 4.32 0.28 5.57
C ARG A 99 3.45 0.38 4.34
N VAL A 100 2.45 1.23 4.38
CA VAL A 100 1.46 1.33 3.32
C VAL A 100 1.47 2.72 2.70
N GLY A 101 1.43 2.76 1.37
CA GLY A 101 1.25 3.97 0.59
C GLY A 101 0.04 3.83 -0.32
N ILE A 102 -0.79 4.87 -0.40
CA ILE A 102 -1.98 4.86 -1.24
C ILE A 102 -2.01 6.12 -2.10
N ASN A 103 -2.18 5.94 -3.39
CA ASN A 103 -2.33 7.01 -4.37
C ASN A 103 -3.49 6.68 -5.31
N VAL A 104 -4.00 7.68 -6.00
CA VAL A 104 -5.01 7.53 -7.04
C VAL A 104 -4.52 8.17 -8.33
N GLY A 105 -4.70 7.50 -9.43
CA GLY A 105 -4.29 7.98 -10.74
C GLY A 105 -4.39 6.90 -11.81
N ASP A 106 -3.88 7.21 -12.97
CA ASP A 106 -3.87 6.27 -14.08
C ASP A 106 -2.91 5.11 -13.83
N VAL A 107 -3.45 3.91 -13.90
CA VAL A 107 -2.71 2.66 -13.82
C VAL A 107 -2.74 1.98 -15.16
N ILE A 108 -1.58 1.56 -15.63
CA ILE A 108 -1.47 0.73 -16.83
C ILE A 108 -1.39 -0.72 -16.36
N ALA A 109 -2.31 -1.53 -16.86
CA ALA A 109 -2.40 -2.94 -16.50
C ALA A 109 -2.27 -3.83 -17.73
N ASP A 110 -1.52 -4.91 -17.59
CA ASP A 110 -1.35 -5.97 -18.56
C ASP A 110 -1.37 -7.30 -17.80
N GLY A 111 -2.50 -7.99 -17.84
CA GLY A 111 -2.72 -9.16 -16.99
C GLY A 111 -2.61 -8.80 -15.51
N ALA A 112 -1.72 -9.47 -14.79
CA ALA A 112 -1.44 -9.19 -13.38
C ALA A 112 -0.42 -8.06 -13.18
N ASP A 113 0.28 -7.64 -14.22
CA ASP A 113 1.28 -6.59 -14.14
C ASP A 113 0.64 -5.21 -14.13
N MET A 114 1.17 -4.33 -13.28
CA MET A 114 0.70 -2.95 -13.14
C MET A 114 1.90 -2.02 -13.11
N TRP A 115 1.78 -0.89 -13.81
CA TRP A 115 2.82 0.15 -13.77
C TRP A 115 2.24 1.53 -14.03
N GLY A 116 3.08 2.53 -14.02
CA GLY A 116 2.76 3.91 -14.26
C GLY A 116 3.19 4.83 -13.12
N ILE A 117 3.09 6.14 -13.34
CA ILE A 117 3.49 7.15 -12.36
C ILE A 117 2.68 7.01 -11.07
N ALA A 118 1.37 6.74 -11.19
CA ALA A 118 0.50 6.57 -10.02
C ALA A 118 0.96 5.41 -9.12
N VAL A 119 1.42 4.31 -9.72
CA VAL A 119 1.97 3.15 -9.01
C VAL A 119 3.29 3.50 -8.33
N ASN A 120 4.17 4.19 -9.04
CA ASN A 120 5.47 4.62 -8.51
C ASN A 120 5.30 5.55 -7.30
N ILE A 121 4.34 6.48 -7.36
CA ILE A 121 4.02 7.37 -6.23
C ILE A 121 3.55 6.55 -5.03
N ALA A 122 2.63 5.60 -5.21
CA ALA A 122 2.16 4.74 -4.12
C ALA A 122 3.31 4.00 -3.43
N MET A 123 4.25 3.46 -4.21
CA MET A 123 5.43 2.79 -3.68
C MET A 123 6.33 3.73 -2.89
N ARG A 124 6.53 4.97 -3.35
CA ARG A 124 7.30 5.99 -2.63
C ARG A 124 6.62 6.44 -1.35
N LEU A 125 5.29 6.53 -1.35
CA LEU A 125 4.53 6.84 -0.15
C LEU A 125 4.66 5.74 0.90
N ALA A 126 4.64 4.48 0.51
CA ALA A 126 4.90 3.36 1.41
C ALA A 126 6.27 3.48 2.09
N ALA A 127 7.29 3.87 1.33
CA ALA A 127 8.64 4.08 1.87
C ALA A 127 8.72 5.24 2.89
N LEU A 128 7.84 6.22 2.81
CA LEU A 128 7.76 7.33 3.77
C LEU A 128 6.95 7.01 5.02
N ALA A 129 6.13 5.97 4.98
CA ALA A 129 5.29 5.59 6.11
C ALA A 129 6.14 4.99 7.24
N LYS A 130 5.68 5.15 8.47
CA LYS A 130 6.26 4.42 9.61
C LYS A 130 5.84 2.95 9.55
N PRO A 131 6.63 2.03 10.12
CA PRO A 131 6.16 0.67 10.31
C PRO A 131 4.80 0.64 11.03
N GLY A 132 3.85 -0.08 10.46
CA GLY A 132 2.46 -0.10 10.94
C GLY A 132 1.62 1.10 10.50
N GLY A 133 2.19 2.04 9.74
CA GLY A 133 1.54 3.27 9.31
C GLY A 133 1.08 3.28 7.86
N ILE A 134 0.42 4.37 7.49
CA ILE A 134 -0.15 4.60 6.16
C ILE A 134 0.15 6.03 5.75
N CYS A 135 0.72 6.22 4.55
CA CYS A 135 0.83 7.52 3.90
C CYS A 135 -0.06 7.57 2.66
N VAL A 136 -0.74 8.67 2.48
CA VAL A 136 -1.61 8.90 1.31
C VAL A 136 -1.22 10.19 0.61
N SER A 137 -1.47 10.26 -0.70
CA SER A 137 -1.30 11.50 -1.46
C SER A 137 -2.39 12.52 -1.15
N GLY A 138 -2.14 13.79 -1.47
CA GLY A 138 -3.13 14.85 -1.35
C GLY A 138 -4.41 14.57 -2.12
N ARG A 139 -4.30 13.95 -3.30
CA ARG A 139 -5.47 13.55 -4.10
C ARG A 139 -6.34 12.52 -3.35
N VAL A 140 -5.72 11.54 -2.72
CA VAL A 140 -6.43 10.56 -1.89
C VAL A 140 -7.11 11.27 -0.72
N ARG A 141 -6.40 12.18 -0.05
CA ARG A 141 -6.95 12.95 1.08
C ARG A 141 -8.20 13.75 0.66
N GLU A 142 -8.16 14.41 -0.49
CA GLU A 142 -9.31 15.16 -1.02
C GLU A 142 -10.51 14.27 -1.26
N GLU A 143 -10.31 13.10 -1.86
CA GLU A 143 -11.38 12.13 -2.12
C GLU A 143 -12.03 11.60 -0.83
N LEU A 144 -11.30 11.59 0.28
CA LEU A 144 -11.77 11.09 1.57
C LEU A 144 -12.52 12.15 2.39
N SER A 145 -12.46 13.42 2.00
CA SER A 145 -13.02 14.51 2.78
C SER A 145 -14.52 14.32 3.06
N GLY A 146 -14.89 14.27 4.34
CA GLY A 146 -16.26 14.06 4.78
C GLY A 146 -16.82 12.65 4.55
N LYS A 147 -16.04 11.71 4.04
CA LYS A 147 -16.50 10.37 3.68
C LYS A 147 -15.95 9.26 4.56
N LEU A 148 -14.91 9.53 5.29
CA LEU A 148 -14.25 8.56 6.16
C LEU A 148 -13.83 9.22 7.47
N ASP A 149 -14.19 8.58 8.58
CA ASP A 149 -13.88 9.06 9.92
C ASP A 149 -12.51 8.56 10.37
N VAL A 150 -11.48 9.17 9.84
CA VAL A 150 -10.08 8.96 10.24
C VAL A 150 -9.37 10.30 10.33
N GLY A 151 -8.41 10.41 11.25
CA GLY A 151 -7.55 11.58 11.35
C GLY A 151 -6.41 11.53 10.35
N PHE A 152 -5.93 12.72 9.98
CA PHE A 152 -4.79 12.88 9.08
C PHE A 152 -3.79 13.85 9.68
N ALA A 153 -2.50 13.59 9.46
CA ALA A 153 -1.43 14.53 9.75
C ALA A 153 -0.80 14.98 8.43
N ASP A 154 -0.78 16.29 8.19
CA ASP A 154 -0.18 16.87 6.99
C ASP A 154 1.36 16.81 7.09
N LYS A 155 1.98 16.17 6.13
CA LYS A 155 3.44 16.08 6.03
C LYS A 155 4.04 17.09 5.04
N GLY A 156 3.19 17.91 4.43
CA GLY A 156 3.62 18.91 3.43
C GLY A 156 3.90 18.32 2.07
N ALA A 157 4.49 19.14 1.21
CA ALA A 157 4.92 18.73 -0.12
C ALA A 157 6.27 18.01 -0.01
N CYS A 158 6.30 16.77 -0.47
CA CYS A 158 7.48 15.92 -0.41
C CYS A 158 8.03 15.68 -1.82
N LYS A 159 9.33 15.83 -1.97
CA LYS A 159 10.02 15.44 -3.20
C LYS A 159 10.26 13.94 -3.16
N LEU A 160 9.63 13.22 -4.07
CA LEU A 160 9.76 11.76 -4.18
C LEU A 160 10.78 11.40 -5.26
N LYS A 161 11.56 10.37 -5.01
CA LYS A 161 12.60 9.91 -5.95
C LYS A 161 11.99 9.54 -7.29
N ASN A 162 12.54 10.10 -8.38
CA ASN A 162 12.12 9.88 -9.77
C ASN A 162 10.70 10.39 -10.10
N ILE A 163 10.14 11.24 -9.25
CA ILE A 163 8.87 11.93 -9.50
C ILE A 163 9.18 13.41 -9.71
N ALA A 164 8.77 13.96 -10.86
CA ALA A 164 9.17 15.29 -11.31
C ALA A 164 8.61 16.40 -10.42
N ARG A 165 7.37 16.28 -9.95
CA ARG A 165 6.71 17.30 -9.12
C ARG A 165 6.61 16.84 -7.68
N PRO A 166 6.75 17.75 -6.70
CA PRO A 166 6.47 17.41 -5.30
C PRO A 166 5.05 16.90 -5.13
N VAL A 167 4.89 15.92 -4.24
CA VAL A 167 3.60 15.33 -3.90
C VAL A 167 3.24 15.71 -2.49
N ARG A 168 2.03 16.23 -2.28
CA ARG A 168 1.53 16.47 -0.94
C ARG A 168 1.22 15.15 -0.28
N VAL A 169 1.68 14.99 0.96
CA VAL A 169 1.61 13.72 1.70
C VAL A 169 0.92 13.91 3.03
N PHE A 170 0.04 12.97 3.37
CA PHE A 170 -0.62 12.89 4.66
C PHE A 170 -0.39 11.52 5.28
N SER A 171 -0.15 11.48 6.59
CA SER A 171 -0.23 10.22 7.34
C SER A 171 -1.67 10.01 7.76
N VAL A 172 -2.14 8.77 7.69
CA VAL A 172 -3.42 8.37 8.27
C VAL A 172 -3.17 7.95 9.71
N LEU A 173 -3.97 8.50 10.64
CA LEU A 173 -3.90 8.13 12.05
C LEU A 173 -4.68 6.82 12.25
N VAL A 174 -3.94 5.78 12.55
CA VAL A 174 -4.47 4.42 12.70
C VAL A 174 -4.92 4.12 14.12
#